data_80dd9e7ae451751acbe183cdff453d82
#
_entry.id   80dd9e7ae451751acbe183cdff453d82
#
_cell.length_a   1.000
_cell.length_b   1.000
_cell.length_c   1.000
_cell.angle_alpha   90.00
_cell.angle_beta   90.00
_cell.angle_gamma   90.00
#
_symmetry.space_group_name_H-M   'P 1'
#
loop_
_entity.id
_entity.type
_entity.pdbx_description
1 polymer ?
#
loop_
_entity_poly.entity_id
_entity_poly.type
_entity_poly.pdbx_seq_one_letter_code
_entity_poly.pdbx_strand_id
1 'polypeptide(L)'
;MNSHMNFIKEQLYTLTSIPSPSSFTAKVTDYLLSELSSLGYSPERSNKGNVFVTLGGSGSPLVLAAHVDTLGAMVRSIKENGRLRPTTIGGHQWSTADGENCTIHTRNGRVYTGVVLNKEPSSHVADQKTELIEENMEILLDENVTSDQDTLALGIQTGDIIAMDPRTVVTESGYIKSRFLDDKLSAAILLGLARAVREDAWKLNRKVSLLFTVYEEVGHGGSVVPDDTEEMISVDMGCVGSDLGCTERMVSICAKDSGGPYNYDLITALSNLAKEKKLDYAIDIYPHYGSDVETTLRAGYDIRHGLIGPGVYASHNYERSHMDGVHNTFELLKAYITR
;
A
#
# COMPACT_ATOMS: atom_id res chain seq x y z
N MET A 1 -20.53 -13.64 5.69
CA MET A 1 -19.22 -13.35 5.03
C MET A 1 -18.33 -14.57 5.28
N ASN A 2 -17.58 -15.06 4.28
CA ASN A 2 -16.66 -16.21 4.42
C ASN A 2 -15.59 -15.88 5.48
N SER A 3 -15.10 -16.88 6.26
CA SER A 3 -14.10 -16.68 7.32
C SER A 3 -12.82 -15.98 6.81
N HIS A 4 -12.41 -16.25 5.57
CA HIS A 4 -11.25 -15.59 4.95
C HIS A 4 -11.50 -14.09 4.68
N MET A 5 -12.70 -13.72 4.25
CA MET A 5 -13.02 -12.30 4.03
C MET A 5 -13.08 -11.50 5.35
N ASN A 6 -13.54 -12.11 6.44
CA ASN A 6 -13.46 -11.49 7.76
C ASN A 6 -12.02 -11.30 8.22
N PHE A 7 -11.17 -12.31 8.03
CA PHE A 7 -9.77 -12.22 8.35
C PHE A 7 -9.08 -11.12 7.53
N ILE A 8 -9.30 -11.06 6.22
CA ILE A 8 -8.75 -9.99 5.36
C ILE A 8 -9.16 -8.61 5.86
N LYS A 9 -10.44 -8.45 6.25
CA LYS A 9 -10.92 -7.20 6.84
C LYS A 9 -10.21 -6.85 8.15
N GLU A 10 -9.99 -7.82 9.05
CA GLU A 10 -9.24 -7.63 10.30
C GLU A 10 -7.78 -7.26 10.03
N GLN A 11 -7.14 -7.95 9.07
CA GLN A 11 -5.77 -7.63 8.64
C GLN A 11 -5.67 -6.21 8.06
N LEU A 12 -6.65 -5.78 7.27
CA LEU A 12 -6.68 -4.42 6.75
C LEU A 12 -6.71 -3.38 7.88
N TYR A 13 -7.59 -3.54 8.87
CA TYR A 13 -7.64 -2.64 10.02
C TYR A 13 -6.30 -2.61 10.77
N THR A 14 -5.69 -3.77 10.99
CA THR A 14 -4.40 -3.86 11.68
C THR A 14 -3.30 -3.19 10.87
N LEU A 15 -3.15 -3.54 9.58
CA LEU A 15 -2.10 -3.00 8.73
C LEU A 15 -2.22 -1.48 8.58
N THR A 16 -3.43 -0.96 8.35
CA THR A 16 -3.64 0.49 8.20
C THR A 16 -3.38 1.25 9.50
N SER A 17 -3.62 0.64 10.67
CA SER A 17 -3.34 1.25 11.98
C SER A 17 -1.85 1.36 12.31
N ILE A 18 -0.98 0.65 11.60
CA ILE A 18 0.48 0.71 11.80
C ILE A 18 1.06 1.77 10.86
N PRO A 19 1.55 2.91 11.36
CA PRO A 19 2.23 3.91 10.53
C PRO A 19 3.45 3.31 9.82
N SER A 20 3.52 3.48 8.51
CA SER A 20 4.62 2.92 7.69
C SER A 20 5.01 3.78 6.49
N PRO A 21 5.15 5.11 6.59
CA PRO A 21 5.75 5.88 5.51
C PRO A 21 7.07 5.25 5.05
N SER A 22 7.36 5.29 3.74
CA SER A 22 8.60 4.70 3.17
C SER A 22 9.82 5.07 4.02
N SER A 23 10.67 4.10 4.32
CA SER A 23 11.77 4.10 5.29
C SER A 23 11.39 3.91 6.78
N PHE A 24 10.14 4.12 7.18
CA PHE A 24 9.67 3.93 8.57
C PHE A 24 8.80 2.66 8.69
N THR A 25 9.28 1.54 8.21
CA THR A 25 8.50 0.31 7.98
C THR A 25 8.78 -0.82 8.97
N ALA A 26 9.67 -0.62 9.96
CA ALA A 26 10.08 -1.69 10.89
C ALA A 26 8.88 -2.33 11.61
N LYS A 27 7.94 -1.52 12.13
CA LYS A 27 6.78 -2.03 12.88
C LYS A 27 5.84 -2.87 12.01
N VAL A 28 5.57 -2.45 10.78
CA VAL A 28 4.69 -3.21 9.88
C VAL A 28 5.35 -4.50 9.41
N THR A 29 6.67 -4.50 9.17
CA THR A 29 7.39 -5.71 8.80
C THR A 29 7.57 -6.67 9.98
N ASP A 30 7.74 -6.17 11.22
CA ASP A 30 7.70 -7.00 12.44
C ASP A 30 6.34 -7.67 12.61
N TYR A 31 5.26 -6.94 12.36
CA TYR A 31 3.91 -7.48 12.36
C TYR A 31 3.75 -8.62 11.33
N LEU A 32 4.15 -8.40 10.08
CA LEU A 32 4.09 -9.41 9.02
C LEU A 32 4.87 -10.68 9.36
N LEU A 33 6.09 -10.55 9.91
CA LEU A 33 6.87 -11.69 10.37
C LEU A 33 6.13 -12.48 11.44
N SER A 34 5.56 -11.79 12.42
CA SER A 34 4.80 -12.42 13.51
C SER A 34 3.54 -13.11 12.99
N GLU A 35 2.75 -12.43 12.15
CA GLU A 35 1.49 -12.96 11.62
C GLU A 35 1.74 -14.20 10.75
N LEU A 36 2.68 -14.14 9.81
CA LEU A 36 3.04 -15.28 8.96
C LEU A 36 3.60 -16.45 9.78
N SER A 37 4.38 -16.15 10.81
CA SER A 37 4.87 -17.20 11.72
C SER A 37 3.73 -17.85 12.51
N SER A 38 2.73 -17.06 12.94
CA SER A 38 1.54 -17.59 13.64
C SER A 38 0.71 -18.52 12.76
N LEU A 39 0.70 -18.25 11.43
CA LEU A 39 0.09 -19.12 10.40
C LEU A 39 0.93 -20.38 10.09
N GLY A 40 2.08 -20.58 10.76
CA GLY A 40 2.94 -21.74 10.61
C GLY A 40 3.92 -21.68 9.44
N TYR A 41 4.21 -20.48 8.92
CA TYR A 41 5.25 -20.26 7.92
C TYR A 41 6.58 -19.83 8.55
N SER A 42 7.63 -19.79 7.72
CA SER A 42 8.97 -19.29 8.09
C SER A 42 9.31 -18.07 7.24
N PRO A 43 8.78 -16.89 7.57
CA PRO A 43 9.09 -15.67 6.83
C PRO A 43 10.50 -15.18 7.11
N GLU A 44 11.11 -14.52 6.12
CA GLU A 44 12.44 -13.92 6.21
C GLU A 44 12.36 -12.43 5.88
N ARG A 45 13.28 -11.63 6.46
CA ARG A 45 13.40 -10.20 6.18
C ARG A 45 14.70 -9.94 5.42
N SER A 46 14.60 -9.19 4.31
CA SER A 46 15.76 -8.70 3.58
C SER A 46 16.47 -7.55 4.33
N ASN A 47 17.69 -7.21 3.90
CA ASN A 47 18.44 -6.07 4.45
C ASN A 47 17.69 -4.74 4.36
N LYS A 48 16.87 -4.56 3.32
CA LYS A 48 16.08 -3.35 3.09
C LYS A 48 14.76 -3.33 3.86
N GLY A 49 14.30 -4.50 4.33
CA GLY A 49 13.08 -4.63 5.12
C GLY A 49 11.95 -5.39 4.43
N ASN A 50 12.08 -5.79 3.17
CA ASN A 50 11.08 -6.64 2.51
C ASN A 50 10.91 -7.94 3.29
N VAL A 51 9.65 -8.41 3.42
CA VAL A 51 9.33 -9.70 4.05
C VAL A 51 8.97 -10.71 2.97
N PHE A 52 9.66 -11.84 2.99
CA PHE A 52 9.50 -12.91 2.03
C PHE A 52 9.07 -14.20 2.73
N VAL A 53 8.17 -14.98 2.09
CA VAL A 53 7.74 -16.28 2.60
C VAL A 53 7.30 -17.20 1.47
N THR A 54 7.72 -18.48 1.52
CA THR A 54 7.23 -19.53 0.62
C THR A 54 5.99 -20.21 1.22
N LEU A 55 4.88 -20.18 0.50
CA LEU A 55 3.65 -20.85 0.91
C LEU A 55 3.71 -22.37 0.69
N GLY A 56 4.46 -22.82 -0.30
CA GLY A 56 4.62 -24.24 -0.64
C GLY A 56 4.55 -24.48 -2.15
N GLY A 57 4.22 -25.73 -2.51
CA GLY A 57 4.21 -26.19 -3.89
C GLY A 57 5.60 -26.52 -4.44
N SER A 58 5.66 -26.96 -5.68
CA SER A 58 6.91 -27.31 -6.38
C SER A 58 6.78 -27.02 -7.88
N GLY A 59 7.91 -26.84 -8.55
CA GLY A 59 7.97 -26.49 -9.97
C GLY A 59 8.25 -25.01 -10.18
N SER A 60 7.74 -24.43 -11.26
CA SER A 60 8.01 -23.07 -11.71
C SER A 60 7.68 -22.03 -10.65
N PRO A 61 8.66 -21.23 -10.19
CA PRO A 61 8.47 -20.28 -9.08
C PRO A 61 7.63 -19.06 -9.49
N LEU A 62 6.63 -18.77 -8.66
CA LEU A 62 5.78 -17.59 -8.72
C LEU A 62 5.95 -16.76 -7.45
N VAL A 63 6.15 -15.47 -7.62
CA VAL A 63 6.08 -14.48 -6.53
C VAL A 63 4.82 -13.63 -6.68
N LEU A 64 4.03 -13.54 -5.62
CA LEU A 64 2.94 -12.57 -5.47
C LEU A 64 3.44 -11.47 -4.54
N ALA A 65 3.46 -10.23 -5.02
CA ALA A 65 4.00 -9.11 -4.25
C ALA A 65 2.94 -8.06 -3.96
N ALA A 66 3.00 -7.48 -2.77
CA ALA A 66 2.23 -6.31 -2.36
C ALA A 66 3.11 -5.41 -1.50
N HIS A 67 2.94 -4.10 -1.57
CA HIS A 67 3.73 -3.23 -0.71
C HIS A 67 3.02 -2.86 0.60
N VAL A 68 3.79 -2.53 1.63
CA VAL A 68 3.30 -2.16 2.95
C VAL A 68 3.84 -0.82 3.44
N ASP A 69 4.74 -0.21 2.67
CA ASP A 69 5.06 1.19 2.88
C ASP A 69 3.93 2.07 2.34
N THR A 70 3.87 3.28 2.84
CA THR A 70 2.81 4.23 2.52
C THR A 70 3.38 5.58 2.15
N LEU A 71 2.56 6.38 1.50
CA LEU A 71 2.75 7.81 1.46
C LEU A 71 2.85 8.39 2.87
N GLY A 72 3.51 9.52 2.99
CA GLY A 72 3.65 10.25 4.23
C GLY A 72 4.38 11.56 4.04
N ALA A 73 4.96 12.07 5.10
CA ALA A 73 5.82 13.24 5.03
C ALA A 73 6.99 13.14 6.02
N MET A 74 7.92 14.06 5.90
CA MET A 74 9.08 14.21 6.77
C MET A 74 9.21 15.67 7.22
N VAL A 75 9.67 15.88 8.43
CA VAL A 75 9.99 17.22 8.91
C VAL A 75 11.16 17.78 8.08
N ARG A 76 10.91 18.78 7.26
CA ARG A 76 11.91 19.46 6.46
C ARG A 76 12.66 20.53 7.28
N SER A 77 11.91 21.29 8.07
CA SER A 77 12.45 22.31 8.99
C SER A 77 11.43 22.68 10.07
N ILE A 78 11.92 23.29 11.13
CA ILE A 78 11.10 23.90 12.19
C ILE A 78 11.08 25.40 11.95
N LYS A 79 9.90 26.01 12.00
CA LYS A 79 9.69 27.44 11.79
C LYS A 79 9.86 28.20 13.11
N GLU A 80 10.16 29.50 13.05
CA GLU A 80 10.33 30.38 14.24
C GLU A 80 9.14 30.34 15.21
N ASN A 81 7.92 30.08 14.70
CA ASN A 81 6.70 29.93 15.49
C ASN A 81 6.46 28.53 16.07
N GLY A 82 7.44 27.64 15.96
CA GLY A 82 7.36 26.25 16.44
C GLY A 82 6.64 25.26 15.52
N ARG A 83 5.99 25.70 14.45
CA ARG A 83 5.32 24.82 13.49
C ARG A 83 6.34 24.08 12.62
N LEU A 84 5.97 22.92 12.11
CA LEU A 84 6.84 22.14 11.23
C LEU A 84 6.51 22.45 9.77
N ARG A 85 7.54 22.62 8.94
CA ARG A 85 7.45 22.59 7.50
C ARG A 85 7.63 21.13 7.05
N PRO A 86 6.63 20.50 6.43
CA PRO A 86 6.76 19.14 5.94
C PRO A 86 7.40 19.10 4.54
N THR A 87 7.83 17.91 4.12
CA THR A 87 8.10 17.54 2.72
C THR A 87 7.53 16.15 2.46
N THR A 88 7.07 15.88 1.24
CA THR A 88 6.41 14.61 0.91
C THR A 88 7.37 13.42 0.94
N ILE A 89 6.82 12.26 1.32
CA ILE A 89 7.36 10.93 1.04
C ILE A 89 6.37 10.27 0.10
N GLY A 90 6.84 9.92 -1.12
CA GLY A 90 5.97 9.43 -2.19
C GLY A 90 5.16 10.54 -2.87
N GLY A 91 4.20 10.16 -3.69
CA GLY A 91 3.54 11.02 -4.67
C GLY A 91 2.15 11.52 -4.29
N HIS A 92 1.89 12.03 -3.09
CA HIS A 92 0.57 12.61 -2.79
C HIS A 92 0.50 14.13 -3.05
N GLN A 93 -0.73 14.60 -3.26
CA GLN A 93 -1.02 16.03 -3.38
C GLN A 93 -1.42 16.61 -2.02
N TRP A 94 -0.88 17.77 -1.65
CA TRP A 94 -1.19 18.42 -0.37
C TRP A 94 -2.67 18.81 -0.21
N SER A 95 -3.37 19.03 -1.31
CA SER A 95 -4.83 19.26 -1.31
C SER A 95 -5.61 18.10 -0.70
N THR A 96 -5.04 16.91 -0.64
CA THR A 96 -5.66 15.71 -0.05
C THR A 96 -5.35 15.57 1.43
N ALA A 97 -4.44 16.37 1.95
CA ALA A 97 -3.93 16.29 3.33
C ALA A 97 -4.36 17.49 4.21
N ASP A 98 -4.87 18.58 3.62
CA ASP A 98 -5.31 19.75 4.37
C ASP A 98 -6.47 19.38 5.32
N GLY A 99 -6.27 19.62 6.62
CA GLY A 99 -7.22 19.24 7.66
C GLY A 99 -7.04 17.82 8.23
N GLU A 100 -6.03 17.07 7.80
CA GLU A 100 -5.80 15.72 8.33
C GLU A 100 -5.02 15.72 9.63
N ASN A 101 -5.42 14.83 10.55
CA ASN A 101 -4.60 14.50 11.71
C ASN A 101 -3.34 13.74 11.29
N CYS A 102 -2.29 13.92 12.05
CA CYS A 102 -1.04 13.20 11.83
C CYS A 102 -0.32 12.90 13.14
N THR A 103 0.64 11.99 13.06
CA THR A 103 1.58 11.70 14.14
C THR A 103 3.00 12.00 13.68
N ILE A 104 3.80 12.58 14.58
CA ILE A 104 5.21 12.89 14.36
C ILE A 104 6.05 11.88 15.15
N HIS A 105 6.82 11.07 14.46
CA HIS A 105 7.67 10.02 15.03
C HIS A 105 9.11 10.51 15.08
N THR A 106 9.58 10.79 16.27
CA THR A 106 10.94 11.30 16.47
C THR A 106 11.98 10.17 16.53
N ARG A 107 13.23 10.51 16.22
CA ARG A 107 14.33 9.53 16.26
C ARG A 107 14.68 9.04 17.67
N ASN A 108 14.25 9.76 18.71
CA ASN A 108 14.40 9.32 20.10
C ASN A 108 13.24 8.43 20.59
N GLY A 109 12.31 8.06 19.68
CA GLY A 109 11.19 7.13 19.93
C GLY A 109 9.94 7.77 20.53
N ARG A 110 9.90 9.11 20.70
CA ARG A 110 8.68 9.80 21.11
C ARG A 110 7.72 9.96 19.92
N VAL A 111 6.44 10.05 20.22
CA VAL A 111 5.38 10.28 19.23
C VAL A 111 4.54 11.45 19.71
N TYR A 112 4.33 12.42 18.84
CA TYR A 112 3.47 13.56 19.05
C TYR A 112 2.33 13.55 18.06
N THR A 113 1.23 14.22 18.38
CA THR A 113 0.11 14.42 17.46
C THR A 113 0.11 15.84 16.91
N GLY A 114 -0.57 16.03 15.80
CA GLY A 114 -0.74 17.32 15.19
C GLY A 114 -1.72 17.27 14.03
N VAL A 115 -1.90 18.40 13.39
CA VAL A 115 -2.78 18.56 12.23
C VAL A 115 -2.02 19.17 11.06
N VAL A 116 -2.27 18.66 9.86
CA VAL A 116 -1.79 19.23 8.60
C VAL A 116 -2.70 20.37 8.19
N LEU A 117 -2.19 21.56 8.07
CA LEU A 117 -2.96 22.72 7.62
C LEU A 117 -2.14 23.57 6.64
N ASN A 118 -2.83 24.34 5.81
CA ASN A 118 -2.16 25.40 5.07
C ASN A 118 -1.85 26.59 6.01
N LYS A 119 -0.91 27.46 5.62
CA LYS A 119 -0.45 28.58 6.46
C LYS A 119 -1.52 29.62 6.80
N GLU A 120 -2.61 29.68 6.01
CA GLU A 120 -3.74 30.59 6.20
C GLU A 120 -5.06 29.82 6.18
N PRO A 121 -5.33 28.95 7.18
CA PRO A 121 -6.42 27.97 7.10
C PRO A 121 -7.81 28.58 7.40
N SER A 122 -7.88 29.76 8.02
CA SER A 122 -9.15 30.32 8.44
C SER A 122 -9.80 31.17 7.35
N SER A 123 -10.99 30.75 6.93
CA SER A 123 -11.82 31.50 5.98
C SER A 123 -12.32 32.87 6.53
N HIS A 124 -12.20 33.10 7.83
CA HIS A 124 -12.61 34.37 8.46
C HIS A 124 -11.45 35.37 8.62
N VAL A 125 -10.22 34.96 8.32
CA VAL A 125 -9.01 35.79 8.49
C VAL A 125 -8.31 36.04 7.16
N ALA A 126 -8.27 35.04 6.27
CA ALA A 126 -7.60 35.16 4.98
C ALA A 126 -8.54 35.72 3.91
N ASP A 127 -8.10 36.76 3.19
CA ASP A 127 -8.85 37.37 2.08
C ASP A 127 -8.79 36.54 0.78
N GLN A 128 -7.78 35.68 0.66
CA GLN A 128 -7.55 34.84 -0.53
C GLN A 128 -7.32 33.39 -0.14
N LYS A 129 -7.71 32.48 -1.03
CA LYS A 129 -7.41 31.06 -0.85
C LYS A 129 -5.92 30.80 -1.04
N THR A 130 -5.31 30.19 -0.04
CA THR A 130 -3.94 29.71 -0.12
C THR A 130 -3.87 28.49 -1.05
N GLU A 131 -2.95 28.49 -1.99
CA GLU A 131 -2.69 27.32 -2.83
C GLU A 131 -2.13 26.19 -1.98
N LEU A 132 -2.70 24.98 -2.13
CA LEU A 132 -2.33 23.80 -1.33
C LEU A 132 -1.14 23.07 -1.97
N ILE A 133 0.02 23.69 -1.88
CA ILE A 133 1.32 23.19 -2.31
C ILE A 133 2.27 23.05 -1.11
N GLU A 134 3.34 22.28 -1.24
CA GLU A 134 4.27 21.97 -0.15
C GLU A 134 4.78 23.21 0.60
N GLU A 135 5.07 24.31 -0.11
CA GLU A 135 5.59 25.55 0.45
C GLU A 135 4.61 26.27 1.39
N ASN A 136 3.33 25.97 1.24
CA ASN A 136 2.27 26.59 1.98
C ASN A 136 1.68 25.71 3.09
N MET A 137 2.17 24.46 3.23
CA MET A 137 1.68 23.54 4.24
C MET A 137 2.53 23.56 5.51
N GLU A 138 1.87 23.38 6.63
CA GLU A 138 2.46 23.35 7.97
C GLU A 138 1.85 22.20 8.79
N ILE A 139 2.63 21.70 9.75
CA ILE A 139 2.11 20.83 10.80
C ILE A 139 2.02 21.65 12.06
N LEU A 140 0.84 21.74 12.61
CA LEU A 140 0.58 22.33 13.94
C LEU A 140 0.60 21.20 14.95
N LEU A 141 1.51 21.27 15.91
CA LEU A 141 1.63 20.29 16.99
C LEU A 141 0.55 20.51 18.05
N ASP A 142 0.04 19.42 18.61
CA ASP A 142 -0.87 19.45 19.76
C ASP A 142 -0.08 19.60 21.07
N GLU A 143 0.91 20.52 21.08
CA GLU A 143 1.83 20.79 22.17
C GLU A 143 1.93 22.30 22.42
N ASN A 144 2.32 22.68 23.64
CA ASN A 144 2.50 24.08 24.00
C ASN A 144 3.82 24.62 23.44
N VAL A 145 3.91 24.84 22.14
CA VAL A 145 5.07 25.38 21.44
C VAL A 145 4.73 26.74 20.82
N THR A 146 5.60 27.71 20.99
CA THR A 146 5.49 29.06 20.43
C THR A 146 6.73 29.49 19.68
N SER A 147 7.80 28.70 19.78
CA SER A 147 9.09 28.95 19.14
C SER A 147 9.71 27.66 18.62
N ASP A 148 10.68 27.78 17.72
CA ASP A 148 11.50 26.67 17.26
C ASP A 148 12.25 25.99 18.43
N GLN A 149 12.67 26.76 19.43
CA GLN A 149 13.35 26.23 20.62
C GLN A 149 12.42 25.32 21.45
N ASP A 150 11.13 25.67 21.57
CA ASP A 150 10.15 24.84 22.27
C ASP A 150 10.01 23.49 21.55
N THR A 151 9.90 23.52 20.22
CA THR A 151 9.77 22.30 19.39
C THR A 151 11.03 21.45 19.44
N LEU A 152 12.22 22.05 19.37
CA LEU A 152 13.48 21.35 19.54
C LEU A 152 13.63 20.73 20.95
N ALA A 153 13.12 21.39 22.00
CA ALA A 153 13.10 20.82 23.36
C ALA A 153 12.24 19.58 23.52
N LEU A 154 11.21 19.39 22.65
CA LEU A 154 10.45 18.15 22.55
C LEU A 154 11.29 17.00 21.93
N GLY A 155 12.41 17.32 21.29
CA GLY A 155 13.27 16.37 20.58
C GLY A 155 12.85 16.13 19.13
N ILE A 156 11.98 16.98 18.60
CA ILE A 156 11.60 16.98 17.19
C ILE A 156 12.71 17.63 16.38
N GLN A 157 13.08 17.03 15.26
CA GLN A 157 14.15 17.51 14.39
C GLN A 157 13.88 17.25 12.91
N THR A 158 14.66 17.90 12.06
CA THR A 158 14.66 17.64 10.62
C THR A 158 14.91 16.14 10.37
N GLY A 159 14.09 15.55 9.49
CA GLY A 159 14.15 14.14 9.16
C GLY A 159 13.28 13.21 10.03
N ASP A 160 12.53 13.75 10.99
CA ASP A 160 11.51 12.99 11.71
C ASP A 160 10.30 12.73 10.81
N ILE A 161 9.66 11.57 11.00
CA ILE A 161 8.58 11.07 10.14
C ILE A 161 7.24 11.66 10.55
N ILE A 162 6.44 12.04 9.57
CA ILE A 162 5.05 12.47 9.73
C ILE A 162 4.16 11.45 9.04
N ALA A 163 3.32 10.76 9.81
CA ALA A 163 2.36 9.79 9.32
C ALA A 163 0.94 10.34 9.46
N MET A 164 0.18 10.34 8.35
CA MET A 164 -1.21 10.80 8.34
C MET A 164 -2.14 9.72 8.89
N ASP A 165 -3.27 10.13 9.48
CA ASP A 165 -4.26 9.22 10.02
C ASP A 165 -4.98 8.47 8.88
N PRO A 166 -5.03 7.12 8.88
CA PRO A 166 -5.67 6.35 7.83
C PRO A 166 -7.19 6.48 7.81
N ARG A 167 -7.85 6.70 8.94
CA ARG A 167 -9.31 6.79 9.10
C ARG A 167 -10.07 5.62 8.48
N THR A 168 -9.61 4.39 8.69
CA THR A 168 -10.15 3.18 8.07
C THR A 168 -11.57 2.88 8.53
N VAL A 169 -12.49 2.70 7.58
CA VAL A 169 -13.90 2.35 7.82
C VAL A 169 -14.35 1.33 6.79
N VAL A 170 -14.97 0.24 7.26
CA VAL A 170 -15.70 -0.70 6.40
C VAL A 170 -17.19 -0.60 6.76
N THR A 171 -18.01 -0.21 5.80
CA THR A 171 -19.46 -0.03 5.99
C THR A 171 -20.19 -1.37 5.98
N GLU A 172 -21.43 -1.42 6.51
CA GLU A 172 -22.27 -2.62 6.44
C GLU A 172 -22.59 -3.04 5.00
N SER A 173 -22.65 -2.09 4.07
CA SER A 173 -22.84 -2.34 2.63
C SER A 173 -21.58 -2.82 1.91
N GLY A 174 -20.44 -2.98 2.61
CA GLY A 174 -19.20 -3.52 2.09
C GLY A 174 -18.22 -2.49 1.52
N TYR A 175 -18.54 -1.19 1.51
CA TYR A 175 -17.59 -0.17 1.09
C TYR A 175 -16.46 -0.01 2.11
N ILE A 176 -15.25 0.10 1.59
CA ILE A 176 -14.02 0.34 2.35
C ILE A 176 -13.56 1.76 2.05
N LYS A 177 -13.27 2.53 3.08
CA LYS A 177 -12.68 3.87 2.97
C LYS A 177 -11.50 3.96 3.91
N SER A 178 -10.37 4.40 3.40
CA SER A 178 -9.15 4.61 4.18
C SER A 178 -8.13 5.40 3.35
N ARG A 179 -7.13 6.00 3.99
CA ARG A 179 -5.84 6.20 3.32
C ARG A 179 -5.10 4.87 3.30
N PHE A 180 -4.21 4.70 2.36
CA PHE A 180 -3.28 3.56 2.29
C PHE A 180 -3.95 2.21 2.02
N LEU A 181 -5.12 2.20 1.31
CA LEU A 181 -5.60 0.98 0.65
C LEU A 181 -4.59 0.54 -0.41
N ASP A 182 -3.95 1.52 -1.02
CA ASP A 182 -2.72 1.44 -1.76
C ASP A 182 -1.53 1.31 -0.78
N ASP A 183 -0.92 0.12 -0.55
CA ASP A 183 -1.37 -1.18 -1.06
C ASP A 183 -1.64 -2.15 0.11
N LYS A 184 -1.95 -1.62 1.29
CA LYS A 184 -2.26 -2.42 2.48
C LYS A 184 -3.50 -3.30 2.30
N LEU A 185 -4.39 -2.96 1.34
CA LEU A 185 -5.53 -3.79 1.02
C LEU A 185 -5.09 -5.09 0.34
N SER A 186 -4.18 -5.01 -0.63
CA SER A 186 -3.63 -6.21 -1.28
C SER A 186 -2.72 -7.00 -0.35
N ALA A 187 -1.95 -6.32 0.51
CA ALA A 187 -1.18 -7.01 1.55
C ALA A 187 -2.11 -7.83 2.48
N ALA A 188 -3.26 -7.28 2.88
CA ALA A 188 -4.27 -8.02 3.64
C ALA A 188 -4.85 -9.21 2.86
N ILE A 189 -5.08 -9.06 1.54
CA ILE A 189 -5.52 -10.16 0.67
C ILE A 189 -4.47 -11.27 0.63
N LEU A 190 -3.18 -10.93 0.50
CA LEU A 190 -2.10 -11.92 0.50
C LEU A 190 -1.96 -12.65 1.84
N LEU A 191 -2.16 -11.97 2.97
CA LEU A 191 -2.24 -12.65 4.28
C LEU A 191 -3.43 -13.60 4.35
N GLY A 192 -4.60 -13.18 3.84
CA GLY A 192 -5.77 -14.05 3.71
C GLY A 192 -5.51 -15.27 2.82
N LEU A 193 -4.76 -15.09 1.74
CA LEU A 193 -4.36 -16.17 0.85
C LEU A 193 -3.42 -17.16 1.58
N ALA A 194 -2.43 -16.66 2.31
CA ALA A 194 -1.52 -17.49 3.11
C ALA A 194 -2.30 -18.33 4.13
N ARG A 195 -3.23 -17.70 4.84
CA ARG A 195 -4.11 -18.41 5.79
C ARG A 195 -4.92 -19.51 5.09
N ALA A 196 -5.57 -19.20 3.96
CA ALA A 196 -6.40 -20.14 3.24
C ALA A 196 -5.62 -21.34 2.70
N VAL A 197 -4.39 -21.12 2.20
CA VAL A 197 -3.50 -22.21 1.77
C VAL A 197 -3.27 -23.23 2.88
N ARG A 198 -3.11 -22.76 4.14
CA ARG A 198 -2.89 -23.63 5.31
C ARG A 198 -4.17 -24.29 5.81
N GLU A 199 -5.21 -23.49 6.07
CA GLU A 199 -6.44 -23.96 6.71
C GLU A 199 -7.24 -24.90 5.80
N ASP A 200 -7.32 -24.58 4.50
CA ASP A 200 -8.07 -25.36 3.52
C ASP A 200 -7.21 -26.42 2.81
N ALA A 201 -5.93 -26.51 3.17
CA ALA A 201 -4.95 -27.46 2.59
C ALA A 201 -4.91 -27.42 1.05
N TRP A 202 -4.85 -26.23 0.45
CA TRP A 202 -4.86 -26.10 -1.00
C TRP A 202 -3.65 -26.77 -1.64
N LYS A 203 -3.91 -27.53 -2.69
CA LYS A 203 -2.84 -28.10 -3.50
C LYS A 203 -2.36 -27.05 -4.50
N LEU A 204 -1.16 -26.52 -4.25
CA LEU A 204 -0.53 -25.55 -5.14
C LEU A 204 0.03 -26.27 -6.38
N ASN A 205 -0.18 -25.69 -7.55
CA ASN A 205 0.26 -26.21 -8.83
C ASN A 205 1.72 -25.90 -9.17
N ARG A 206 2.34 -25.01 -8.39
CA ARG A 206 3.71 -24.50 -8.57
C ARG A 206 4.31 -24.03 -7.24
N LYS A 207 5.60 -23.70 -7.21
CA LYS A 207 6.20 -23.04 -6.04
C LYS A 207 5.64 -21.63 -5.92
N VAL A 208 4.92 -21.34 -4.85
CA VAL A 208 4.29 -20.02 -4.61
C VAL A 208 4.93 -19.36 -3.42
N SER A 209 5.34 -18.11 -3.59
CA SER A 209 5.90 -17.28 -2.52
C SER A 209 5.20 -15.93 -2.47
N LEU A 210 5.14 -15.33 -1.29
CA LEU A 210 4.69 -13.95 -1.10
C LEU A 210 5.90 -13.06 -0.82
N LEU A 211 5.84 -11.84 -1.32
CA LEU A 211 6.79 -10.78 -1.08
C LEU A 211 6.03 -9.53 -0.64
N PHE A 212 6.27 -9.09 0.59
CA PHE A 212 5.77 -7.81 1.07
C PHE A 212 6.91 -6.80 0.99
N THR A 213 6.77 -5.83 0.10
CA THR A 213 7.83 -4.88 -0.18
C THR A 213 7.71 -3.62 0.68
N VAL A 214 8.82 -2.92 0.81
CA VAL A 214 8.94 -1.58 1.37
C VAL A 214 9.71 -0.71 0.39
N TYR A 215 9.43 0.59 0.33
CA TYR A 215 9.94 1.55 -0.65
C TYR A 215 9.32 1.43 -2.07
N GLU A 216 8.13 0.83 -2.23
CA GLU A 216 7.42 0.86 -3.51
C GLU A 216 7.08 2.30 -3.89
N GLU A 217 6.50 3.06 -2.97
CA GLU A 217 6.03 4.46 -3.12
C GLU A 217 7.13 5.46 -3.55
N VAL A 218 8.38 5.03 -3.47
CA VAL A 218 9.56 5.79 -3.91
C VAL A 218 10.37 5.05 -4.98
N GLY A 219 9.78 4.02 -5.59
CA GLY A 219 10.21 3.42 -6.85
C GLY A 219 11.33 2.39 -6.75
N HIS A 220 11.54 1.73 -5.58
CA HIS A 220 12.56 0.69 -5.48
C HIS A 220 12.22 -0.49 -4.53
N GLY A 221 10.92 -0.77 -4.31
CA GLY A 221 10.46 -1.88 -3.46
C GLY A 221 10.87 -3.25 -3.98
N GLY A 222 10.48 -3.56 -5.20
CA GLY A 222 10.74 -4.84 -5.86
C GLY A 222 12.16 -5.07 -6.39
N SER A 223 13.14 -4.26 -5.97
CA SER A 223 14.52 -4.35 -6.47
C SER A 223 15.27 -5.64 -6.06
N VAL A 224 14.71 -6.42 -5.15
CA VAL A 224 15.24 -7.73 -4.72
C VAL A 224 14.10 -8.72 -4.61
N VAL A 225 14.17 -9.79 -5.37
CA VAL A 225 13.28 -10.96 -5.33
C VAL A 225 14.13 -12.22 -5.26
N PRO A 226 13.57 -13.41 -4.92
CA PRO A 226 14.34 -14.66 -4.96
C PRO A 226 14.95 -14.91 -6.33
N ASP A 227 16.20 -15.38 -6.36
CA ASP A 227 16.98 -15.56 -7.60
C ASP A 227 16.35 -16.55 -8.58
N ASP A 228 15.54 -17.50 -8.09
CA ASP A 228 14.87 -18.51 -8.88
C ASP A 228 13.48 -18.06 -9.41
N THR A 229 13.10 -16.80 -9.23
CA THR A 229 11.79 -16.30 -9.67
C THR A 229 11.67 -16.33 -11.19
N GLU A 230 10.65 -17.03 -11.70
CA GLU A 230 10.34 -17.07 -13.15
C GLU A 230 9.17 -16.15 -13.51
N GLU A 231 8.27 -15.92 -12.55
CA GLU A 231 7.07 -15.12 -12.76
C GLU A 231 6.75 -14.32 -11.50
N MET A 232 6.38 -13.07 -11.67
CA MET A 232 5.97 -12.20 -10.57
C MET A 232 4.69 -11.45 -10.94
N ILE A 233 3.76 -11.43 -10.01
CA ILE A 233 2.54 -10.63 -10.10
C ILE A 233 2.56 -9.63 -8.95
N SER A 234 2.61 -8.34 -9.25
CA SER A 234 2.21 -7.33 -8.26
C SER A 234 0.71 -7.46 -8.02
N VAL A 235 0.36 -7.70 -6.78
CA VAL A 235 -1.00 -7.59 -6.29
C VAL A 235 -1.10 -6.23 -5.65
N ASP A 236 -1.49 -5.26 -6.48
CA ASP A 236 -1.48 -3.85 -6.16
C ASP A 236 -2.79 -3.22 -6.66
N MET A 237 -3.18 -2.06 -6.16
CA MET A 237 -4.50 -1.50 -6.42
C MET A 237 -4.80 -1.34 -7.91
N GLY A 238 -6.03 -1.64 -8.31
CA GLY A 238 -6.56 -1.35 -9.63
C GLY A 238 -7.11 0.07 -9.71
N CYS A 239 -6.69 0.84 -10.71
CA CYS A 239 -7.18 2.20 -10.89
C CYS A 239 -8.69 2.21 -11.24
N VAL A 240 -9.44 3.09 -10.57
CA VAL A 240 -10.83 3.40 -10.90
C VAL A 240 -10.93 4.86 -11.30
N GLY A 241 -11.47 5.13 -12.49
CA GLY A 241 -11.55 6.50 -13.00
C GLY A 241 -12.10 6.60 -14.41
N SER A 242 -12.03 7.79 -14.99
CA SER A 242 -12.47 8.03 -16.35
C SER A 242 -11.64 7.20 -17.34
N ASP A 243 -12.31 6.67 -18.36
CA ASP A 243 -11.72 5.84 -19.42
C ASP A 243 -11.14 4.50 -18.96
N LEU A 244 -11.54 4.02 -17.74
CA LEU A 244 -11.21 2.72 -17.18
C LEU A 244 -12.49 1.90 -16.97
N GLY A 245 -12.39 0.59 -17.18
CA GLY A 245 -13.52 -0.33 -17.02
C GLY A 245 -13.71 -0.80 -15.57
N CYS A 246 -12.67 -0.70 -14.74
CA CYS A 246 -12.70 -1.16 -13.36
C CYS A 246 -13.57 -0.29 -12.46
N THR A 247 -14.25 -0.94 -11.53
CA THR A 247 -14.97 -0.31 -10.41
C THR A 247 -14.42 -0.85 -9.08
N GLU A 248 -14.79 -0.23 -7.97
CA GLU A 248 -14.37 -0.70 -6.63
C GLU A 248 -14.79 -2.16 -6.34
N ARG A 249 -15.75 -2.71 -7.09
CA ARG A 249 -16.29 -4.07 -6.89
C ARG A 249 -15.58 -5.14 -7.71
N MET A 250 -14.67 -4.76 -8.58
CA MET A 250 -13.99 -5.65 -9.53
C MET A 250 -12.56 -5.95 -9.11
N VAL A 251 -12.01 -7.06 -9.63
CA VAL A 251 -10.57 -7.20 -9.77
C VAL A 251 -10.13 -6.56 -11.07
N SER A 252 -9.14 -5.69 -11.01
CA SER A 252 -8.50 -5.12 -12.18
C SER A 252 -7.34 -6.02 -12.62
N ILE A 253 -7.20 -6.21 -13.94
CA ILE A 253 -6.08 -6.88 -14.60
C ILE A 253 -5.42 -5.83 -15.49
N CYS A 254 -4.24 -5.36 -15.14
CA CYS A 254 -3.56 -4.33 -15.90
C CYS A 254 -2.88 -4.93 -17.13
N ALA A 255 -3.25 -4.45 -18.32
CA ALA A 255 -2.61 -4.87 -19.55
C ALA A 255 -1.35 -4.06 -19.88
N LYS A 256 -1.31 -2.79 -19.41
CA LYS A 256 -0.20 -1.86 -19.61
C LYS A 256 -0.27 -0.73 -18.58
N ASP A 257 0.88 -0.28 -18.13
CA ASP A 257 1.04 0.97 -17.37
C ASP A 257 2.09 1.91 -18.00
N SER A 258 2.68 2.83 -17.21
CA SER A 258 3.68 3.78 -17.68
C SER A 258 5.00 3.10 -18.09
N GLY A 259 5.35 1.96 -17.47
CA GLY A 259 6.58 1.21 -17.77
C GLY A 259 6.49 0.38 -19.05
N GLY A 260 5.28 0.08 -19.51
CA GLY A 260 5.05 -0.67 -20.74
C GLY A 260 3.96 -1.74 -20.63
N PRO A 261 3.79 -2.59 -21.66
CA PRO A 261 2.85 -3.70 -21.61
C PRO A 261 3.35 -4.80 -20.67
N TYR A 262 2.44 -5.37 -19.90
CA TYR A 262 2.67 -6.58 -19.13
C TYR A 262 2.76 -7.83 -20.03
N ASN A 263 3.25 -8.95 -19.49
CA ASN A 263 3.41 -10.17 -20.28
C ASN A 263 2.07 -10.63 -20.87
N TYR A 264 1.98 -10.69 -22.19
CA TYR A 264 0.74 -10.94 -22.92
C TYR A 264 0.09 -12.28 -22.54
N ASP A 265 0.88 -13.35 -22.44
CA ASP A 265 0.37 -14.69 -22.12
C ASP A 265 -0.14 -14.78 -20.69
N LEU A 266 0.55 -14.13 -19.76
CA LEU A 266 0.14 -14.04 -18.36
C LEU A 266 -1.19 -13.28 -18.21
N ILE A 267 -1.31 -12.11 -18.82
CA ILE A 267 -2.56 -11.31 -18.81
C ILE A 267 -3.70 -12.08 -19.46
N THR A 268 -3.43 -12.76 -20.57
CA THR A 268 -4.42 -13.64 -21.25
C THR A 268 -4.87 -14.79 -20.35
N ALA A 269 -3.94 -15.43 -19.63
CA ALA A 269 -4.26 -16.52 -18.71
C ALA A 269 -5.13 -16.02 -17.53
N LEU A 270 -4.78 -14.88 -16.93
CA LEU A 270 -5.55 -14.27 -15.84
C LEU A 270 -6.96 -13.87 -16.28
N SER A 271 -7.11 -13.23 -17.45
CA SER A 271 -8.41 -12.82 -17.96
C SER A 271 -9.32 -14.01 -18.31
N ASN A 272 -8.76 -15.05 -18.92
CA ASN A 272 -9.50 -16.28 -19.22
C ASN A 272 -9.98 -16.96 -17.93
N LEU A 273 -9.13 -16.97 -16.90
CA LEU A 273 -9.45 -17.56 -15.61
C LEU A 273 -10.54 -16.75 -14.88
N ALA A 274 -10.46 -15.42 -14.89
CA ALA A 274 -11.50 -14.55 -14.34
C ALA A 274 -12.86 -14.82 -15.02
N LYS A 275 -12.87 -14.94 -16.34
CA LYS A 275 -14.05 -15.28 -17.13
C LYS A 275 -14.60 -16.68 -16.80
N GLU A 276 -13.73 -17.70 -16.72
CA GLU A 276 -14.08 -19.07 -16.35
C GLU A 276 -14.74 -19.14 -14.97
N LYS A 277 -14.17 -18.42 -14.01
CA LYS A 277 -14.66 -18.33 -12.63
C LYS A 277 -15.84 -17.38 -12.45
N LYS A 278 -16.25 -16.69 -13.51
CA LYS A 278 -17.35 -15.69 -13.51
C LYS A 278 -17.13 -14.61 -12.48
N LEU A 279 -15.89 -14.14 -12.35
CA LEU A 279 -15.54 -13.02 -11.48
C LEU A 279 -15.93 -11.70 -12.13
N ASP A 280 -16.24 -10.70 -11.33
CA ASP A 280 -16.34 -9.34 -11.82
C ASP A 280 -14.93 -8.77 -11.99
N TYR A 281 -14.53 -8.50 -13.22
CA TYR A 281 -13.19 -8.06 -13.57
C TYR A 281 -13.18 -7.02 -14.69
N ALA A 282 -12.12 -6.24 -14.77
CA ALA A 282 -11.81 -5.38 -15.90
C ALA A 282 -10.38 -5.63 -16.39
N ILE A 283 -10.13 -5.35 -17.68
CA ILE A 283 -8.79 -5.27 -18.24
C ILE A 283 -8.57 -3.82 -18.64
N ASP A 284 -7.58 -3.17 -18.03
CA ASP A 284 -7.37 -1.73 -18.18
C ASP A 284 -5.92 -1.38 -18.56
N ILE A 285 -5.73 -0.16 -19.03
CA ILE A 285 -4.43 0.48 -19.26
C ILE A 285 -4.34 1.68 -18.34
N TYR A 286 -3.33 1.71 -17.46
CA TYR A 286 -3.13 2.82 -16.54
C TYR A 286 -2.16 3.86 -17.13
N PRO A 287 -2.60 5.13 -17.31
CA PRO A 287 -1.77 6.12 -17.98
C PRO A 287 -0.59 6.64 -17.14
N HIS A 288 -0.73 6.64 -15.81
CA HIS A 288 0.24 7.18 -14.85
C HIS A 288 0.36 6.25 -13.65
N TYR A 289 1.08 5.16 -13.81
CA TYR A 289 1.18 4.11 -12.81
C TYR A 289 2.49 3.34 -12.99
N GLY A 290 3.03 2.82 -11.91
CA GLY A 290 4.13 1.88 -11.89
C GLY A 290 3.93 0.92 -10.72
N SER A 291 4.64 -0.21 -10.71
CA SER A 291 4.55 -1.19 -9.64
C SER A 291 5.90 -1.89 -9.40
N ASP A 292 5.97 -2.68 -8.35
CA ASP A 292 7.18 -3.41 -7.96
C ASP A 292 7.74 -4.33 -9.04
N VAL A 293 6.91 -4.93 -9.89
CA VAL A 293 7.40 -5.81 -10.97
C VAL A 293 8.24 -5.05 -11.99
N GLU A 294 7.94 -3.78 -12.25
CA GLU A 294 8.78 -2.96 -13.12
C GLU A 294 10.14 -2.66 -12.50
N THR A 295 10.16 -2.41 -11.20
CA THR A 295 11.40 -2.24 -10.46
C THR A 295 12.24 -3.51 -10.51
N THR A 296 11.60 -4.69 -10.41
CA THR A 296 12.26 -5.99 -10.55
C THR A 296 12.90 -6.15 -11.93
N LEU A 297 12.17 -5.80 -13.00
CA LEU A 297 12.72 -5.85 -14.37
C LEU A 297 13.91 -4.88 -14.55
N ARG A 298 13.80 -3.65 -14.01
CA ARG A 298 14.89 -2.66 -14.04
C ARG A 298 16.12 -3.11 -13.24
N ALA A 299 15.92 -3.92 -12.20
CA ALA A 299 17.00 -4.53 -11.42
C ALA A 299 17.72 -5.67 -12.17
N GLY A 300 17.21 -6.10 -13.33
CA GLY A 300 17.86 -7.08 -14.22
C GLY A 300 17.34 -8.50 -14.09
N TYR A 301 16.22 -8.72 -13.43
CA TYR A 301 15.61 -10.06 -13.36
C TYR A 301 14.85 -10.38 -14.66
N ASP A 302 15.08 -11.57 -15.20
CA ASP A 302 14.40 -12.11 -16.39
C ASP A 302 13.13 -12.87 -15.96
N ILE A 303 12.03 -12.13 -15.77
CA ILE A 303 10.76 -12.66 -15.27
C ILE A 303 9.59 -12.33 -16.20
N ARG A 304 8.59 -13.21 -16.24
CA ARG A 304 7.26 -12.85 -16.74
C ARG A 304 6.53 -12.06 -15.67
N HIS A 305 5.92 -10.96 -16.03
CA HIS A 305 5.36 -10.02 -15.08
C HIS A 305 3.90 -9.68 -15.36
N GLY A 306 3.15 -9.46 -14.29
CA GLY A 306 1.75 -9.07 -14.30
C GLY A 306 1.39 -8.16 -13.14
N LEU A 307 0.24 -7.51 -13.26
CA LEU A 307 -0.33 -6.66 -12.22
C LEU A 307 -1.84 -6.91 -12.14
N ILE A 308 -2.33 -7.23 -10.96
CA ILE A 308 -3.75 -7.33 -10.65
C ILE A 308 -4.03 -6.75 -9.27
N GLY A 309 -5.28 -6.36 -9.03
CA GLY A 309 -5.68 -5.99 -7.66
C GLY A 309 -7.12 -5.51 -7.54
N PRO A 310 -7.59 -5.27 -6.32
CA PRO A 310 -8.93 -4.75 -6.10
C PRO A 310 -9.04 -3.33 -6.63
N GLY A 311 -10.19 -2.97 -7.22
CA GLY A 311 -10.43 -1.61 -7.67
C GLY A 311 -10.39 -0.64 -6.50
N VAL A 312 -9.56 0.41 -6.60
CA VAL A 312 -9.45 1.50 -5.63
C VAL A 312 -9.67 2.84 -6.33
N TYR A 313 -10.65 3.58 -5.86
CA TYR A 313 -10.94 4.93 -6.33
C TYR A 313 -10.19 5.96 -5.49
N ALA A 314 -9.77 7.04 -6.12
CA ALA A 314 -9.04 8.14 -5.49
C ALA A 314 -7.70 7.73 -4.85
N SER A 315 -6.92 6.86 -5.51
CA SER A 315 -5.57 6.48 -5.06
C SER A 315 -4.70 7.70 -4.74
N HIS A 316 -3.81 7.57 -3.75
CA HIS A 316 -3.00 8.65 -3.19
C HIS A 316 -3.79 9.78 -2.49
N ASN A 317 -5.07 9.51 -2.14
CA ASN A 317 -5.95 10.44 -1.43
C ASN A 317 -6.60 9.72 -0.22
N TYR A 318 -7.83 10.11 0.15
CA TYR A 318 -8.71 9.30 0.99
C TYR A 318 -9.48 8.33 0.10
N GLU A 319 -9.02 7.11 0.06
CA GLU A 319 -9.31 6.10 -0.94
C GLU A 319 -10.61 5.35 -0.66
N ARG A 320 -11.13 4.70 -1.69
CA ARG A 320 -12.36 3.93 -1.60
C ARG A 320 -12.29 2.66 -2.42
N SER A 321 -12.74 1.55 -1.83
CA SER A 321 -12.85 0.22 -2.46
C SER A 321 -14.10 -0.50 -1.95
N HIS A 322 -14.25 -1.78 -2.26
CA HIS A 322 -15.38 -2.61 -1.83
C HIS A 322 -14.95 -4.05 -1.56
N MET A 323 -15.62 -4.71 -0.59
CA MET A 323 -15.35 -6.11 -0.25
C MET A 323 -15.62 -7.09 -1.42
N ASP A 324 -16.43 -6.73 -2.41
CA ASP A 324 -16.59 -7.53 -3.64
C ASP A 324 -15.31 -7.52 -4.49
N GLY A 325 -14.64 -6.35 -4.62
CA GLY A 325 -13.33 -6.25 -5.30
C GLY A 325 -12.26 -7.08 -4.60
N VAL A 326 -12.25 -7.04 -3.26
CA VAL A 326 -11.38 -7.91 -2.45
C VAL A 326 -11.66 -9.39 -2.70
N HIS A 327 -12.93 -9.78 -2.72
CA HIS A 327 -13.34 -11.16 -2.99
C HIS A 327 -12.93 -11.61 -4.40
N ASN A 328 -13.20 -10.81 -5.43
CA ASN A 328 -12.85 -11.14 -6.80
C ASN A 328 -11.33 -11.26 -6.98
N THR A 329 -10.53 -10.40 -6.34
CA THR A 329 -9.07 -10.48 -6.35
C THR A 329 -8.59 -11.77 -5.67
N PHE A 330 -9.11 -12.07 -4.48
CA PHE A 330 -8.77 -13.29 -3.74
C PHE A 330 -9.11 -14.56 -4.54
N GLU A 331 -10.29 -14.65 -5.14
CA GLU A 331 -10.71 -15.83 -5.92
C GLU A 331 -9.90 -15.97 -7.23
N LEU A 332 -9.50 -14.87 -7.88
CA LEU A 332 -8.62 -14.92 -9.03
C LEU A 332 -7.23 -15.45 -8.65
N LEU A 333 -6.62 -14.95 -7.57
CA LEU A 333 -5.34 -15.44 -7.05
C LEU A 333 -5.42 -16.91 -6.68
N LYS A 334 -6.45 -17.32 -5.92
CA LYS A 334 -6.72 -18.72 -5.57
C LYS A 334 -6.77 -19.61 -6.80
N ALA A 335 -7.59 -19.23 -7.79
CA ALA A 335 -7.74 -20.00 -9.01
C ALA A 335 -6.42 -20.12 -9.80
N TYR A 336 -5.59 -19.07 -9.77
CA TYR A 336 -4.30 -19.03 -10.46
C TYR A 336 -3.25 -19.94 -9.83
N ILE A 337 -3.18 -19.99 -8.50
CA ILE A 337 -2.18 -20.81 -7.79
C ILE A 337 -2.57 -22.26 -7.55
N THR A 338 -3.86 -22.62 -7.76
CA THR A 338 -4.37 -23.99 -7.57
C THR A 338 -4.75 -24.71 -8.87
N ARG A 339 -4.49 -24.12 -10.02
CA ARG A 339 -4.86 -24.61 -11.36
C ARG A 339 -4.15 -25.88 -11.79
#